data_1669d4b8b5416d6ddf586f32621ad3b9
#
_entry.id   1669d4b8b5416d6ddf586f32621ad3b9
#
_cell.length_a   1.000
_cell.length_b   1.000
_cell.length_c   1.000
_cell.angle_alpha   90.00
_cell.angle_beta   90.00
_cell.angle_gamma   90.00
#
_symmetry.space_group_name_H-M   'P 1'
#
loop_
_entity.id
_entity.type
_entity.pdbx_description
1 polymer ?
#
loop_
_entity_poly.entity_id
_entity_poly.type
_entity_poly.pdbx_seq_one_letter_code
_entity_poly.pdbx_strand_id
1 'polypeptide(L)'
;MSNLYAPQAPQARYVLPNFIERTTQGFREYNPYAKLFEERIIFLGVQIDDASADDVMAQLLCLESMDPDREISIYINSPGGSYTAMTAIYDTMQFVKPDVRTVCLGQAASAAAVLLAAGTPGKRLALPHSRILIHQPYTEGGGQGSDIEIQANEIIRMREEMEGILAFHTGRPIEDVRNDIERDKILTADDAKAYGVIDQVLGTRADTSAPITAG
;
A
#
# COMPACT_ATOMS: atom_id res chain seq x y z
N MET A 1 -22.44 23.89 24.55
CA MET A 1 -21.19 23.15 24.49
C MET A 1 -21.56 21.70 24.11
N SER A 2 -21.63 21.44 22.84
CA SER A 2 -22.03 20.11 22.29
C SER A 2 -20.83 19.18 22.29
N ASN A 3 -21.07 18.03 22.87
CA ASN A 3 -20.13 16.92 23.08
C ASN A 3 -19.58 16.39 21.72
N LEU A 4 -18.36 16.76 21.33
CA LEU A 4 -17.71 16.38 20.08
C LEU A 4 -17.03 14.99 20.11
N TYR A 5 -17.27 14.20 21.16
CA TYR A 5 -16.81 12.81 21.25
C TYR A 5 -18.01 11.86 21.25
N ALA A 6 -18.67 11.72 20.09
CA ALA A 6 -19.45 10.51 19.88
C ALA A 6 -18.44 9.36 19.68
N PRO A 7 -18.49 8.28 20.49
CA PRO A 7 -17.65 7.12 20.24
C PRO A 7 -18.01 6.60 18.85
N GLN A 8 -17.00 6.49 17.98
CA GLN A 8 -17.20 5.83 16.70
C GLN A 8 -17.71 4.41 16.99
N ALA A 9 -18.88 4.09 16.44
CA ALA A 9 -19.38 2.73 16.52
C ALA A 9 -18.30 1.78 15.98
N PRO A 10 -18.02 0.66 16.68
CA PRO A 10 -17.04 -0.29 16.19
C PRO A 10 -17.45 -0.70 14.78
N GLN A 11 -16.57 -0.50 13.79
CA GLN A 11 -16.81 -0.97 12.44
C GLN A 11 -16.95 -2.48 12.51
N ALA A 12 -18.14 -2.98 12.21
CA ALA A 12 -18.43 -4.40 12.21
C ALA A 12 -17.51 -5.07 11.17
N ARG A 13 -16.43 -5.69 11.62
CA ARG A 13 -15.69 -6.63 10.78
C ARG A 13 -16.57 -7.87 10.59
N TYR A 14 -16.70 -8.30 9.35
CA TYR A 14 -17.19 -9.64 9.08
C TYR A 14 -16.37 -10.65 9.89
N VAL A 15 -17.06 -11.57 10.58
CA VAL A 15 -16.38 -12.68 11.24
C VAL A 15 -15.73 -13.52 10.14
N LEU A 16 -14.42 -13.59 10.14
CA LEU A 16 -13.68 -14.42 9.18
C LEU A 16 -13.90 -15.88 9.55
N PRO A 17 -14.38 -16.72 8.64
CA PRO A 17 -14.54 -18.13 8.91
C PRO A 17 -13.15 -18.79 9.03
N ASN A 18 -12.97 -19.63 10.04
CA ASN A 18 -11.88 -20.58 10.03
C ASN A 18 -12.26 -21.78 9.16
N PHE A 19 -11.31 -22.36 8.49
CA PHE A 19 -11.49 -23.58 7.70
C PHE A 19 -10.38 -24.57 8.00
N ILE A 20 -10.65 -25.87 7.78
CA ILE A 20 -9.71 -26.94 8.06
C ILE A 20 -9.23 -27.48 6.72
N GLU A 21 -7.92 -27.52 6.54
CA GLU A 21 -7.25 -28.14 5.39
C GLU A 21 -6.60 -29.45 5.83
N ARG A 22 -6.79 -30.50 5.00
CA ARG A 22 -6.12 -31.78 5.21
C ARG A 22 -4.76 -31.72 4.54
N THR A 23 -3.71 -31.84 5.34
CA THR A 23 -2.33 -31.92 4.87
C THR A 23 -1.78 -33.34 5.00
N THR A 24 -0.59 -33.60 4.46
CA THR A 24 0.13 -34.87 4.62
C THR A 24 0.51 -35.15 6.09
N GLN A 25 0.53 -34.11 6.94
CA GLN A 25 0.88 -34.20 8.36
C GLN A 25 -0.33 -34.16 9.30
N GLY A 26 -1.57 -34.13 8.76
CA GLY A 26 -2.79 -34.07 9.53
C GLY A 26 -3.71 -32.93 9.11
N PHE A 27 -4.53 -32.47 10.05
CA PHE A 27 -5.45 -31.35 9.83
C PHE A 27 -4.85 -30.07 10.38
N ARG A 28 -4.90 -28.97 9.59
CA ARG A 28 -4.51 -27.62 10.02
C ARG A 28 -5.70 -26.68 9.88
N GLU A 29 -5.92 -25.88 10.90
CA GLU A 29 -6.93 -24.82 10.90
C GLU A 29 -6.30 -23.51 10.43
N TYR A 30 -6.98 -22.84 9.50
CA TYR A 30 -6.57 -21.55 8.95
C TYR A 30 -7.71 -20.55 9.02
N ASN A 31 -7.36 -19.28 9.21
CA ASN A 31 -8.20 -18.18 8.73
C ASN A 31 -7.70 -17.73 7.33
N PRO A 32 -8.52 -16.96 6.58
CA PRO A 32 -8.14 -16.52 5.23
C PRO A 32 -6.82 -15.75 5.16
N TYR A 33 -6.51 -14.91 6.15
CA TYR A 33 -5.24 -14.15 6.16
C TYR A 33 -4.02 -15.05 6.38
N ALA A 34 -4.12 -16.02 7.27
CA ALA A 34 -3.06 -16.99 7.48
C ALA A 34 -2.79 -17.81 6.19
N LYS A 35 -3.85 -18.16 5.46
CA LYS A 35 -3.70 -18.86 4.17
C LYS A 35 -3.07 -17.98 3.10
N LEU A 36 -3.46 -16.71 3.01
CA LEU A 36 -2.82 -15.76 2.10
C LEU A 36 -1.35 -15.56 2.43
N PHE A 37 -1.00 -15.45 3.72
CA PHE A 37 0.38 -15.32 4.16
C PHE A 37 1.24 -16.54 3.79
N GLU A 38 0.70 -17.75 3.90
CA GLU A 38 1.36 -18.98 3.43
C GLU A 38 1.68 -18.92 1.93
N GLU A 39 0.81 -18.27 1.13
CA GLU A 39 1.00 -18.00 -0.31
C GLU A 39 1.84 -16.73 -0.57
N ARG A 40 2.50 -16.21 0.46
CA ARG A 40 3.34 -15.01 0.42
C ARG A 40 2.58 -13.74 0.02
N ILE A 41 1.31 -13.66 0.41
CA ILE A 41 0.45 -12.51 0.17
C ILE A 41 0.20 -11.77 1.47
N ILE A 42 0.58 -10.50 1.52
CA ILE A 42 0.27 -9.54 2.58
C ILE A 42 -0.95 -8.73 2.15
N PHE A 43 -1.95 -8.61 3.00
CA PHE A 43 -3.15 -7.85 2.69
C PHE A 43 -3.20 -6.53 3.48
N LEU A 44 -2.98 -5.41 2.78
CA LEU A 44 -3.08 -4.06 3.32
C LEU A 44 -4.47 -3.49 3.03
N GLY A 45 -5.44 -3.81 3.87
CA GLY A 45 -6.85 -3.46 3.71
C GLY A 45 -7.38 -2.46 4.74
N VAL A 46 -6.51 -1.64 5.33
CA VAL A 46 -6.86 -0.70 6.41
C VAL A 46 -6.24 0.67 6.16
N GLN A 47 -6.60 1.65 6.98
CA GLN A 47 -5.85 2.90 7.07
C GLN A 47 -4.42 2.60 7.55
N ILE A 48 -3.44 3.29 6.97
CA ILE A 48 -2.03 3.13 7.30
C ILE A 48 -1.74 3.94 8.56
N ASP A 49 -1.38 3.26 9.63
CA ASP A 49 -0.95 3.78 10.92
C ASP A 49 0.28 2.99 11.42
N ASP A 50 0.81 3.37 12.57
CA ASP A 50 2.02 2.74 13.11
C ASP A 50 1.81 1.23 13.34
N ALA A 51 0.63 0.82 13.83
CA ALA A 51 0.34 -0.60 14.09
C ALA A 51 0.27 -1.42 12.80
N SER A 52 -0.43 -0.91 11.78
CA SER A 52 -0.51 -1.58 10.48
C SER A 52 0.84 -1.60 9.76
N ALA A 53 1.68 -0.58 9.96
CA ALA A 53 3.03 -0.55 9.41
C ALA A 53 3.92 -1.61 10.06
N ASP A 54 3.91 -1.73 11.39
CA ASP A 54 4.65 -2.76 12.11
C ASP A 54 4.24 -4.17 11.64
N ASP A 55 2.93 -4.41 11.47
CA ASP A 55 2.42 -5.68 10.97
C ASP A 55 2.92 -6.01 9.56
N VAL A 56 2.90 -5.03 8.64
CA VAL A 56 3.37 -5.23 7.25
C VAL A 56 4.88 -5.45 7.20
N MET A 57 5.66 -4.64 7.94
CA MET A 57 7.12 -4.79 8.02
C MET A 57 7.52 -6.15 8.59
N ALA A 58 6.87 -6.58 9.68
CA ALA A 58 7.12 -7.89 10.27
C ALA A 58 6.82 -9.03 9.29
N GLN A 59 5.75 -8.93 8.52
CA GLN A 59 5.39 -9.92 7.50
C GLN A 59 6.41 -9.94 6.35
N LEU A 60 6.87 -8.78 5.86
CA LEU A 60 7.89 -8.69 4.81
C LEU A 60 9.20 -9.37 5.25
N LEU A 61 9.70 -9.02 6.44
CA LEU A 61 10.93 -9.59 7.00
C LEU A 61 10.80 -11.09 7.29
N CYS A 62 9.64 -11.53 7.76
CA CYS A 62 9.36 -12.93 8.00
C CYS A 62 9.38 -13.74 6.69
N LEU A 63 8.70 -13.24 5.64
CA LEU A 63 8.65 -13.90 4.35
C LEU A 63 10.02 -13.94 3.67
N GLU A 64 10.82 -12.88 3.78
CA GLU A 64 12.22 -12.90 3.32
C GLU A 64 13.04 -13.96 4.06
N SER A 65 12.91 -14.04 5.39
CA SER A 65 13.65 -15.03 6.19
C SER A 65 13.27 -16.48 5.86
N MET A 66 12.03 -16.71 5.43
CA MET A 66 11.55 -18.03 5.02
C MET A 66 12.09 -18.44 3.65
N ASP A 67 12.12 -17.54 2.69
CA ASP A 67 12.63 -17.78 1.33
C ASP A 67 12.96 -16.44 0.66
N PRO A 68 14.25 -16.07 0.58
CA PRO A 68 14.68 -14.77 0.04
C PRO A 68 14.62 -14.68 -1.49
N ASP A 69 14.36 -15.77 -2.19
CA ASP A 69 14.38 -15.82 -3.66
C ASP A 69 12.97 -15.84 -4.27
N ARG A 70 11.94 -16.03 -3.43
CA ARG A 70 10.54 -16.00 -3.88
C ARG A 70 9.91 -14.64 -3.69
N GLU A 71 9.15 -14.21 -4.69
CA GLU A 71 8.37 -12.98 -4.71
C GLU A 71 7.40 -12.87 -3.52
N ILE A 72 7.21 -11.65 -3.01
CA ILE A 72 6.18 -11.28 -2.02
C ILE A 72 5.13 -10.42 -2.74
N SER A 73 3.86 -10.65 -2.46
CA SER A 73 2.76 -9.83 -3.00
C SER A 73 2.09 -9.02 -1.91
N ILE A 74 1.92 -7.71 -2.14
CA ILE A 74 1.10 -6.84 -1.27
C ILE A 74 -0.19 -6.50 -2.01
N TYR A 75 -1.32 -6.95 -1.47
CA TYR A 75 -2.65 -6.64 -1.98
C TYR A 75 -3.21 -5.44 -1.22
N ILE A 76 -3.52 -4.37 -1.95
CA ILE A 76 -3.83 -3.05 -1.39
C ILE A 76 -5.29 -2.69 -1.62
N ASN A 77 -5.99 -2.36 -0.53
CA ASN A 77 -7.29 -1.71 -0.52
C ASN A 77 -7.34 -0.72 0.66
N SER A 78 -6.64 0.41 0.52
CA SER A 78 -6.39 1.34 1.63
C SER A 78 -6.66 2.79 1.24
N PRO A 79 -7.27 3.58 2.15
CA PRO A 79 -7.42 5.03 1.96
C PRO A 79 -6.12 5.81 2.17
N GLY A 80 -5.00 5.16 2.52
CA GLY A 80 -3.77 5.82 2.94
C GLY A 80 -3.72 6.06 4.44
N GLY A 81 -2.95 7.05 4.87
CA GLY A 81 -2.79 7.38 6.30
C GLY A 81 -1.48 8.08 6.64
N SER A 82 -0.86 7.69 7.74
CA SER A 82 0.35 8.31 8.29
C SER A 82 1.52 8.28 7.31
N TYR A 83 2.18 9.42 7.14
CA TYR A 83 3.37 9.54 6.30
C TYR A 83 4.54 8.69 6.86
N THR A 84 4.81 8.77 8.15
CA THR A 84 5.90 8.02 8.79
C THR A 84 5.67 6.51 8.75
N ALA A 85 4.44 6.06 8.92
CA ALA A 85 4.07 4.67 8.75
C ALA A 85 4.23 4.19 7.29
N MET A 86 3.89 5.04 6.32
CA MET A 86 4.12 4.77 4.90
C MET A 86 5.61 4.64 4.59
N THR A 87 6.46 5.57 5.04
CA THR A 87 7.90 5.51 4.77
C THR A 87 8.56 4.30 5.41
N ALA A 88 8.11 3.87 6.58
CA ALA A 88 8.59 2.65 7.22
C ALA A 88 8.28 1.39 6.38
N ILE A 89 7.06 1.28 5.85
CA ILE A 89 6.71 0.19 4.93
C ILE A 89 7.51 0.31 3.62
N TYR A 90 7.59 1.52 3.06
CA TYR A 90 8.31 1.80 1.82
C TYR A 90 9.78 1.35 1.90
N ASP A 91 10.49 1.82 2.92
CA ASP A 91 11.89 1.46 3.10
C ASP A 91 12.07 -0.04 3.30
N THR A 92 11.17 -0.69 4.03
CA THR A 92 11.20 -2.14 4.20
C THR A 92 10.97 -2.88 2.88
N MET A 93 10.04 -2.41 2.03
CA MET A 93 9.83 -2.97 0.69
C MET A 93 11.08 -2.85 -0.19
N GLN A 94 11.83 -1.74 -0.07
CA GLN A 94 13.07 -1.54 -0.83
C GLN A 94 14.27 -2.30 -0.22
N PHE A 95 14.22 -2.60 1.08
CA PHE A 95 15.30 -3.26 1.81
C PHE A 95 15.32 -4.78 1.62
N VAL A 96 14.14 -5.43 1.58
CA VAL A 96 14.06 -6.89 1.45
C VAL A 96 14.56 -7.35 0.08
N LYS A 97 15.22 -8.52 0.05
CA LYS A 97 15.78 -9.10 -1.19
C LYS A 97 14.72 -9.56 -2.20
N PRO A 98 13.59 -10.18 -1.80
CA PRO A 98 12.57 -10.61 -2.74
C PRO A 98 11.97 -9.45 -3.54
N ASP A 99 11.62 -9.70 -4.80
CA ASP A 99 10.74 -8.79 -5.53
C ASP A 99 9.42 -8.61 -4.79
N VAL A 100 8.96 -7.38 -4.71
CA VAL A 100 7.68 -7.03 -4.08
C VAL A 100 6.68 -6.64 -5.17
N ARG A 101 5.73 -7.54 -5.43
CA ARG A 101 4.57 -7.26 -6.29
C ARG A 101 3.54 -6.46 -5.53
N THR A 102 2.96 -5.44 -6.16
CA THR A 102 1.85 -4.68 -5.58
C THR A 102 0.60 -4.80 -6.44
N VAL A 103 -0.56 -4.98 -5.81
CA VAL A 103 -1.84 -5.17 -6.51
C VAL A 103 -2.94 -4.34 -5.85
N CYS A 104 -3.47 -3.35 -6.55
CA CYS A 104 -4.63 -2.60 -6.07
C CYS A 104 -5.93 -3.36 -6.35
N LEU A 105 -6.70 -3.71 -5.28
CA LEU A 105 -7.95 -4.46 -5.40
C LEU A 105 -9.22 -3.59 -5.32
N GLY A 106 -9.13 -2.36 -4.91
CA GLY A 106 -10.27 -1.46 -4.76
C GLY A 106 -9.81 -0.03 -4.82
N GLN A 107 -9.09 0.40 -3.79
CA GLN A 107 -8.46 1.71 -3.81
C GLN A 107 -7.03 1.68 -3.26
N ALA A 108 -6.22 2.56 -3.80
CA ALA A 108 -4.94 2.94 -3.24
C ALA A 108 -4.87 4.47 -3.23
N ALA A 109 -5.09 5.09 -2.08
CA ALA A 109 -5.14 6.53 -1.97
C ALA A 109 -4.01 7.06 -1.08
N SER A 110 -3.45 8.23 -1.44
CA SER A 110 -2.44 8.91 -0.61
C SER A 110 -1.22 8.02 -0.35
N ALA A 111 -0.85 7.79 0.91
CA ALA A 111 0.23 6.88 1.32
C ALA A 111 0.15 5.50 0.63
N ALA A 112 -1.05 4.93 0.46
CA ALA A 112 -1.22 3.64 -0.20
C ALA A 112 -0.91 3.69 -1.71
N ALA A 113 -1.12 4.83 -2.37
CA ALA A 113 -0.74 4.99 -3.79
C ALA A 113 0.79 5.04 -3.96
N VAL A 114 1.50 5.62 -3.00
CA VAL A 114 2.97 5.59 -2.96
C VAL A 114 3.47 4.16 -2.82
N LEU A 115 2.91 3.38 -1.90
CA LEU A 115 3.27 1.96 -1.72
C LEU A 115 2.91 1.11 -2.96
N LEU A 116 1.80 1.40 -3.63
CA LEU A 116 1.45 0.75 -4.89
C LEU A 116 2.51 1.01 -5.96
N ALA A 117 2.94 2.27 -6.11
CA ALA A 117 3.98 2.66 -7.06
C ALA A 117 5.37 2.08 -6.72
N ALA A 118 5.62 1.82 -5.43
CA ALA A 118 6.90 1.33 -4.90
C ALA A 118 7.18 -0.15 -5.14
N GLY A 119 6.24 -0.89 -5.71
CA GLY A 119 6.45 -2.28 -6.12
C GLY A 119 7.58 -2.42 -7.16
N THR A 120 8.11 -3.62 -7.25
CA THR A 120 9.15 -3.96 -8.25
C THR A 120 8.66 -3.59 -9.67
N PRO A 121 9.46 -2.87 -10.48
CA PRO A 121 9.10 -2.51 -11.85
C PRO A 121 8.64 -3.72 -12.68
N GLY A 122 7.51 -3.56 -13.39
CA GLY A 122 6.85 -4.65 -14.13
C GLY A 122 5.89 -5.49 -13.29
N LYS A 123 5.84 -5.28 -11.97
CA LYS A 123 5.04 -6.08 -11.02
C LYS A 123 4.02 -5.25 -10.23
N ARG A 124 3.71 -4.04 -10.70
CA ARG A 124 2.73 -3.14 -10.08
C ARG A 124 1.42 -3.22 -10.86
N LEU A 125 0.36 -3.65 -10.19
CA LEU A 125 -0.86 -4.09 -10.84
C LEU A 125 -2.10 -3.43 -10.22
N ALA A 126 -3.19 -3.34 -10.97
CA ALA A 126 -4.50 -2.95 -10.43
C ALA A 126 -5.62 -3.71 -11.13
N LEU A 127 -6.73 -3.93 -10.42
CA LEU A 127 -7.97 -4.40 -11.03
C LEU A 127 -8.64 -3.27 -11.82
N PRO A 128 -9.49 -3.57 -12.84
CA PRO A 128 -10.00 -2.58 -13.79
C PRO A 128 -10.76 -1.41 -13.17
N HIS A 129 -11.44 -1.65 -12.06
CA HIS A 129 -12.25 -0.64 -11.37
C HIS A 129 -11.57 -0.05 -10.13
N SER A 130 -10.27 -0.26 -9.99
CA SER A 130 -9.49 0.33 -8.90
C SER A 130 -9.41 1.84 -9.04
N ARG A 131 -9.48 2.51 -7.90
CA ARG A 131 -9.31 3.96 -7.78
C ARG A 131 -7.97 4.26 -7.15
N ILE A 132 -7.14 5.00 -7.85
CA ILE A 132 -5.84 5.45 -7.34
C ILE A 132 -5.91 6.96 -7.13
N LEU A 133 -5.42 7.45 -5.98
CA LEU A 133 -5.40 8.87 -5.69
C LEU A 133 -4.02 9.26 -5.17
N ILE A 134 -3.42 10.25 -5.83
CA ILE A 134 -2.18 10.87 -5.39
C ILE A 134 -2.43 12.34 -5.03
N HIS A 135 -1.82 12.80 -3.94
CA HIS A 135 -1.84 14.18 -3.48
C HIS A 135 -0.66 14.44 -2.53
N GLN A 136 -0.34 15.71 -2.30
CA GLN A 136 0.69 16.10 -1.34
C GLN A 136 0.31 15.70 0.11
N PRO A 137 1.30 15.48 1.00
CA PRO A 137 1.02 15.25 2.41
C PRO A 137 0.38 16.50 3.03
N TYR A 138 -0.51 16.28 3.97
CA TYR A 138 -1.07 17.38 4.78
C TYR A 138 -0.97 17.01 6.26
N THR A 139 -0.90 18.03 7.10
CA THR A 139 -1.04 17.87 8.55
C THR A 139 -1.84 19.03 9.12
N GLU A 140 -2.46 18.78 10.26
CA GLU A 140 -3.04 19.84 11.07
C GLU A 140 -2.00 20.28 12.11
N GLY A 141 -1.61 21.54 12.09
CA GLY A 141 -0.60 22.10 12.98
C GLY A 141 -1.20 23.16 13.88
N GLY A 142 -0.64 23.31 15.07
CA GLY A 142 -0.97 24.36 16.03
C GLY A 142 0.12 24.48 17.08
N GLY A 143 0.14 25.58 17.81
CA GLY A 143 1.13 25.83 18.85
C GLY A 143 1.65 27.26 18.84
N GLN A 144 2.82 27.47 19.41
CA GLN A 144 3.53 28.77 19.37
C GLN A 144 4.13 28.99 17.97
N GLY A 145 4.47 30.23 17.63
CA GLY A 145 4.97 30.58 16.30
C GLY A 145 6.20 29.74 15.86
N SER A 146 7.12 29.48 16.78
CA SER A 146 8.28 28.60 16.50
C SER A 146 7.90 27.14 16.24
N ASP A 147 6.86 26.61 16.88
CA ASP A 147 6.38 25.26 16.65
C ASP A 147 5.74 25.14 15.26
N ILE A 148 4.99 26.18 14.84
CA ILE A 148 4.37 26.26 13.52
C ILE A 148 5.46 26.28 12.42
N GLU A 149 6.54 27.03 12.61
CA GLU A 149 7.67 27.09 11.67
C GLU A 149 8.36 25.72 11.52
N ILE A 150 8.60 25.01 12.63
CA ILE A 150 9.18 23.66 12.61
C ILE A 150 8.25 22.71 11.87
N GLN A 151 6.95 22.74 12.14
CA GLN A 151 5.98 21.89 11.46
C GLN A 151 5.88 22.20 9.96
N ALA A 152 5.90 23.47 9.58
CA ALA A 152 5.86 23.87 8.17
C ALA A 152 7.08 23.36 7.41
N ASN A 153 8.28 23.49 7.99
CA ASN A 153 9.50 22.97 7.38
C ASN A 153 9.47 21.45 7.23
N GLU A 154 8.93 20.72 8.21
CA GLU A 154 8.80 19.26 8.12
C GLU A 154 7.80 18.84 7.05
N ILE A 155 6.67 19.52 6.89
CA ILE A 155 5.71 19.23 5.81
C ILE A 155 6.36 19.44 4.43
N ILE A 156 7.14 20.53 4.28
CA ILE A 156 7.86 20.81 3.03
C ILE A 156 8.85 19.66 2.73
N ARG A 157 9.61 19.21 3.73
CA ARG A 157 10.55 18.09 3.60
C ARG A 157 9.83 16.80 3.18
N MET A 158 8.73 16.45 3.87
CA MET A 158 7.92 15.26 3.54
C MET A 158 7.35 15.33 2.12
N ARG A 159 6.93 16.52 1.68
CA ARG A 159 6.43 16.74 0.33
C ARG A 159 7.53 16.50 -0.70
N GLU A 160 8.70 17.11 -0.53
CA GLU A 160 9.83 16.95 -1.45
C GLU A 160 10.29 15.48 -1.56
N GLU A 161 10.32 14.77 -0.44
CA GLU A 161 10.66 13.35 -0.39
C GLU A 161 9.62 12.50 -1.14
N MET A 162 8.33 12.75 -0.93
CA MET A 162 7.26 12.04 -1.63
C MET A 162 7.26 12.33 -3.14
N GLU A 163 7.51 13.59 -3.53
CA GLU A 163 7.68 13.99 -4.93
C GLU A 163 8.83 13.18 -5.58
N GLY A 164 9.96 13.05 -4.86
CA GLY A 164 11.10 12.27 -5.31
C GLY A 164 10.79 10.78 -5.47
N ILE A 165 10.11 10.18 -4.48
CA ILE A 165 9.69 8.77 -4.52
C ILE A 165 8.76 8.52 -5.71
N LEU A 166 7.72 9.35 -5.87
CA LEU A 166 6.78 9.19 -6.99
C LEU A 166 7.45 9.42 -8.35
N ALA A 167 8.33 10.43 -8.48
CA ALA A 167 9.06 10.68 -9.70
C ALA A 167 9.97 9.49 -10.08
N PHE A 168 10.67 8.93 -9.10
CA PHE A 168 11.53 7.76 -9.30
C PHE A 168 10.75 6.54 -9.80
N HIS A 169 9.64 6.20 -9.14
CA HIS A 169 8.87 5.00 -9.48
C HIS A 169 8.00 5.15 -10.73
N THR A 170 7.53 6.37 -11.04
CA THR A 170 6.70 6.61 -12.23
C THR A 170 7.52 6.94 -13.48
N GLY A 171 8.79 7.30 -13.31
CA GLY A 171 9.65 7.78 -14.39
C GLY A 171 9.27 9.19 -14.90
N ARG A 172 8.45 9.94 -14.15
CA ARG A 172 8.04 11.30 -14.52
C ARG A 172 9.02 12.34 -14.00
N PRO A 173 9.14 13.49 -14.70
CA PRO A 173 9.86 14.63 -14.16
C PRO A 173 9.28 15.06 -12.82
N ILE A 174 10.14 15.41 -11.86
CA ILE A 174 9.71 15.79 -10.50
C ILE A 174 8.77 17.02 -10.51
N GLU A 175 8.97 17.95 -11.44
CA GLU A 175 8.13 19.14 -11.58
C GLU A 175 6.70 18.77 -12.03
N ASP A 176 6.55 17.76 -12.89
CA ASP A 176 5.24 17.28 -13.31
C ASP A 176 4.53 16.62 -12.12
N VAL A 177 5.25 15.79 -11.34
CA VAL A 177 4.70 15.16 -10.13
C VAL A 177 4.28 16.23 -9.12
N ARG A 178 5.14 17.23 -8.85
CA ARG A 178 4.86 18.36 -7.95
C ARG A 178 3.57 19.07 -8.29
N ASN A 179 3.37 19.38 -9.57
CA ASN A 179 2.15 20.04 -10.06
C ASN A 179 0.93 19.13 -9.94
N ASP A 180 1.10 17.86 -10.24
CA ASP A 180 0.02 16.87 -10.24
C ASP A 180 -0.51 16.55 -8.85
N ILE A 181 0.35 16.55 -7.83
CA ILE A 181 -0.04 16.24 -6.44
C ILE A 181 -0.44 17.47 -5.62
N GLU A 182 -0.40 18.67 -6.19
CA GLU A 182 -0.82 19.92 -5.51
C GLU A 182 -2.25 19.82 -4.99
N ARG A 183 -3.11 19.11 -5.70
CA ARG A 183 -4.48 18.76 -5.33
C ARG A 183 -4.72 17.27 -5.60
N ASP A 184 -5.85 16.78 -5.12
CA ASP A 184 -6.26 15.40 -5.36
C ASP A 184 -6.25 15.07 -6.86
N LYS A 185 -5.34 14.19 -7.27
CA LYS A 185 -5.33 13.62 -8.60
C LYS A 185 -5.85 12.20 -8.54
N ILE A 186 -7.08 12.02 -9.04
CA ILE A 186 -7.76 10.74 -9.07
C ILE A 186 -7.49 10.09 -10.42
N LEU A 187 -7.02 8.85 -10.39
CA LEU A 187 -6.67 8.06 -11.56
C LEU A 187 -7.54 6.79 -11.59
N THR A 188 -8.08 6.48 -12.75
CA THR A 188 -8.58 5.13 -13.05
C THR A 188 -7.39 4.16 -13.16
N ALA A 189 -7.65 2.86 -13.24
CA ALA A 189 -6.58 1.88 -13.43
C ALA A 189 -5.78 2.14 -14.72
N ASP A 190 -6.46 2.49 -15.82
CA ASP A 190 -5.81 2.80 -17.09
C ASP A 190 -5.01 4.12 -17.02
N ASP A 191 -5.55 5.15 -16.37
CA ASP A 191 -4.82 6.40 -16.15
C ASP A 191 -3.59 6.18 -15.25
N ALA A 192 -3.69 5.35 -14.21
CA ALA A 192 -2.57 5.01 -13.34
C ALA A 192 -1.45 4.26 -14.08
N LYS A 193 -1.83 3.40 -15.05
CA LYS A 193 -0.87 2.76 -15.95
C LYS A 193 -0.22 3.79 -16.88
N ALA A 194 -0.99 4.66 -17.49
CA ALA A 194 -0.45 5.72 -18.36
C ALA A 194 0.42 6.71 -17.58
N TYR A 195 0.11 6.94 -16.31
CA TYR A 195 0.90 7.79 -15.42
C TYR A 195 2.20 7.13 -14.98
N GLY A 196 2.26 5.81 -14.91
CA GLY A 196 3.41 5.03 -14.46
C GLY A 196 3.34 4.58 -12.99
N VAL A 197 2.21 4.77 -12.31
CA VAL A 197 1.99 4.25 -10.94
C VAL A 197 1.92 2.74 -10.95
N ILE A 198 1.33 2.17 -11.98
CA ILE A 198 1.27 0.72 -12.19
C ILE A 198 1.78 0.33 -13.58
N ASP A 199 2.10 -0.94 -13.74
CA ASP A 199 2.61 -1.49 -15.01
C ASP A 199 1.51 -2.15 -15.84
N GLN A 200 0.49 -2.73 -15.17
CA GLN A 200 -0.55 -3.49 -15.85
C GLN A 200 -1.91 -3.40 -15.14
N VAL A 201 -2.97 -3.33 -15.94
CA VAL A 201 -4.35 -3.56 -15.47
C VAL A 201 -4.69 -5.03 -15.68
N LEU A 202 -5.09 -5.71 -14.61
CA LEU A 202 -5.47 -7.12 -14.65
C LEU A 202 -6.90 -7.25 -15.17
N GLY A 203 -7.10 -7.98 -16.25
CA GLY A 203 -8.41 -8.42 -16.69
C GLY A 203 -9.02 -9.50 -15.78
N THR A 204 -10.09 -10.13 -16.25
CA THR A 204 -10.62 -11.32 -15.57
C THR A 204 -9.62 -12.48 -15.68
N ARG A 205 -9.65 -13.42 -14.73
CA ARG A 205 -8.78 -14.60 -14.81
C ARG A 205 -9.04 -15.43 -16.09
N ALA A 206 -10.20 -15.28 -16.70
CA ALA A 206 -10.51 -15.89 -17.98
C ALA A 206 -9.73 -15.26 -19.16
N ASP A 207 -9.36 -13.97 -19.04
CA ASP A 207 -8.62 -13.25 -20.07
C ASP A 207 -7.09 -13.42 -19.90
N THR A 208 -6.65 -13.82 -18.73
CA THR A 208 -5.24 -14.13 -18.43
C THR A 208 -4.96 -15.59 -18.76
N SER A 209 -4.70 -15.89 -20.03
CA SER A 209 -4.29 -17.22 -20.49
C SER A 209 -2.85 -17.62 -20.08
N ALA A 210 -2.25 -16.93 -19.13
CA ALA A 210 -1.01 -17.35 -18.51
C ALA A 210 -1.30 -17.90 -17.12
N PRO A 211 -0.99 -19.17 -16.83
CA PRO A 211 -1.08 -19.68 -15.47
C PRO A 211 -0.15 -18.85 -14.57
N ILE A 212 -0.68 -18.38 -13.44
CA ILE A 212 0.18 -18.00 -12.32
C ILE A 212 0.82 -19.34 -11.89
N THR A 213 1.93 -19.67 -12.48
CA THR A 213 2.72 -20.82 -12.05
C THR A 213 3.25 -20.48 -10.67
N ALA A 214 2.64 -21.11 -9.65
CA ALA A 214 3.30 -21.33 -8.39
C ALA A 214 4.55 -22.18 -8.74
N GLY A 215 5.73 -21.53 -8.70
CA GLY A 215 7.01 -22.18 -8.76
C GLY A 215 7.44 -22.59 -7.35
#